data_21186be0caad8def1b3952ad5edf7c8c
#
_entry.id   21186be0caad8def1b3952ad5edf7c8c
#
_cell.length_a   1.000
_cell.length_b   1.000
_cell.length_c   1.000
_cell.angle_alpha   90.00
_cell.angle_beta   90.00
_cell.angle_gamma   90.00
#
_symmetry.space_group_name_H-M   'P 1'
#
loop_
_entity.id
_entity.type
_entity.pdbx_description
1 polymer ?
#
loop_
_entity_poly.entity_id
_entity_poly.type
_entity_poly.pdbx_seq_one_letter_code
_entity_poly.pdbx_strand_id
1 'polypeptide(L)'
;MIDAEKNNSPLDLSYLRDMSGDSAEFMIEMIDMFKLQTPLYIADLEQSIVAQEWDKAAGFAHKIKPTLSYVGREDARGHLQLIENSARDLKDLSDMPKNFQEFSDFVQILYRQLDEAKAELEKRL
;
A
#
# COMPACT_ATOMS: atom_id res chain seq x y z
N MET A 1 -8.85 10.00 0.88
CA MET A 1 -9.66 8.93 1.51
C MET A 1 -9.61 7.67 0.67
N ILE A 2 -9.55 6.51 1.30
CA ILE A 2 -9.51 5.24 0.58
C ILE A 2 -10.89 4.96 -0.03
N ASP A 3 -10.90 4.62 -1.33
CA ASP A 3 -12.14 4.44 -2.09
C ASP A 3 -12.68 3.02 -1.92
N ALA A 4 -13.80 2.89 -1.22
CA ALA A 4 -14.42 1.60 -0.95
C ALA A 4 -14.89 0.88 -2.22
N GLU A 5 -15.25 1.62 -3.27
CA GLU A 5 -15.66 1.01 -4.54
C GLU A 5 -14.52 0.26 -5.20
N LYS A 6 -13.30 0.79 -5.11
CA LYS A 6 -12.11 0.14 -5.66
C LYS A 6 -11.75 -1.15 -4.93
N ASN A 7 -12.21 -1.31 -3.69
CA ASN A 7 -11.95 -2.53 -2.92
C ASN A 7 -12.60 -3.77 -3.54
N ASN A 8 -13.65 -3.58 -4.31
CA ASN A 8 -14.42 -4.68 -4.94
C ASN A 8 -14.14 -4.83 -6.43
N SER A 9 -13.21 -4.04 -6.95
CA SER A 9 -12.80 -4.08 -8.36
C SER A 9 -11.42 -4.72 -8.49
N PRO A 10 -11.08 -5.30 -9.65
CA PRO A 10 -9.72 -5.75 -9.90
C PRO A 10 -8.74 -4.58 -9.80
N LEU A 11 -7.50 -4.87 -9.37
CA LEU A 11 -6.45 -3.86 -9.37
C LEU A 11 -6.13 -3.39 -10.79
N ASP A 12 -5.83 -2.09 -10.92
CA ASP A 12 -5.34 -1.54 -12.17
C ASP A 12 -3.82 -1.76 -12.23
N LEU A 13 -3.39 -2.75 -13.00
CA LEU A 13 -1.99 -3.11 -13.15
C LEU A 13 -1.33 -2.42 -14.36
N SER A 14 -1.94 -1.36 -14.90
CA SER A 14 -1.42 -0.66 -16.08
C SER A 14 0.04 -0.24 -15.90
N TYR A 15 0.40 0.25 -14.72
CA TYR A 15 1.76 0.69 -14.45
C TYR A 15 2.75 -0.49 -14.53
N LEU A 16 2.42 -1.60 -13.87
CA LEU A 16 3.27 -2.79 -13.91
C LEU A 16 3.33 -3.40 -15.31
N ARG A 17 2.21 -3.37 -16.04
CA ARG A 17 2.16 -3.85 -17.41
C ARG A 17 3.10 -3.06 -18.31
N ASP A 18 3.03 -1.73 -18.24
CA ASP A 18 3.86 -0.85 -19.05
C ASP A 18 5.34 -0.98 -18.70
N MET A 19 5.64 -1.04 -17.41
CA MET A 19 7.01 -1.16 -16.91
C MET A 19 7.65 -2.49 -17.31
N SER A 20 6.87 -3.56 -17.39
CA SER A 20 7.34 -4.93 -17.65
C SER A 20 7.28 -5.33 -19.12
N GLY A 21 6.74 -4.49 -20.00
CA GLY A 21 6.46 -4.89 -21.38
C GLY A 21 5.37 -5.96 -21.46
N ASP A 22 4.37 -5.88 -20.59
CA ASP A 22 3.25 -6.81 -20.48
C ASP A 22 3.67 -8.25 -20.12
N SER A 23 4.73 -8.39 -19.31
CA SER A 23 5.21 -9.68 -18.84
C SER A 23 4.41 -10.16 -17.63
N ALA A 24 3.60 -11.21 -17.81
CA ALA A 24 2.86 -11.82 -16.70
C ALA A 24 3.82 -12.36 -15.63
N GLU A 25 4.90 -13.00 -16.04
CA GLU A 25 5.90 -13.55 -15.12
C GLU A 25 6.51 -12.44 -14.24
N PHE A 26 6.92 -11.33 -14.85
CA PHE A 26 7.48 -10.19 -14.09
C PHE A 26 6.45 -9.61 -13.14
N MET A 27 5.21 -9.43 -13.58
CA MET A 27 4.16 -8.86 -12.72
C MET A 27 3.87 -9.76 -11.52
N ILE A 28 3.88 -11.08 -11.71
CA ILE A 28 3.71 -12.05 -10.62
C ILE A 28 4.86 -11.91 -9.60
N GLU A 29 6.09 -11.81 -10.08
CA GLU A 29 7.26 -11.62 -9.20
C GLU A 29 7.14 -10.34 -8.37
N MET A 30 6.67 -9.25 -8.98
CA MET A 30 6.47 -7.99 -8.27
C MET A 30 5.37 -8.09 -7.21
N ILE A 31 4.27 -8.75 -7.55
CA ILE A 31 3.19 -8.99 -6.58
C ILE A 31 3.70 -9.79 -5.39
N ASP A 32 4.45 -10.86 -5.64
CA ASP A 32 5.01 -11.69 -4.57
C ASP A 32 5.96 -10.87 -3.68
N MET A 33 6.76 -10.00 -4.28
CA MET A 33 7.67 -9.12 -3.53
C MET A 33 6.88 -8.15 -2.65
N PHE A 34 5.83 -7.53 -3.18
CA PHE A 34 4.99 -6.61 -2.40
C PHE A 34 4.37 -7.31 -1.20
N LYS A 35 3.87 -8.53 -1.39
CA LYS A 35 3.27 -9.33 -0.32
C LYS A 35 4.28 -9.75 0.75
N LEU A 36 5.55 -9.87 0.38
CA LEU A 36 6.61 -10.23 1.30
C LEU A 36 7.12 -9.02 2.09
N GLN A 37 7.34 -7.89 1.42
CA GLN A 37 7.98 -6.71 2.02
C GLN A 37 7.00 -5.76 2.71
N THR A 38 5.81 -5.57 2.13
CA THR A 38 4.86 -4.59 2.65
C THR A 38 4.45 -4.84 4.09
N PRO A 39 4.18 -6.09 4.54
CA PRO A 39 3.85 -6.33 5.94
C PRO A 39 4.94 -5.88 6.91
N LEU A 40 6.20 -5.99 6.51
CA LEU A 40 7.34 -5.59 7.35
C LEU A 40 7.37 -4.08 7.53
N TYR A 41 7.18 -3.32 6.45
CA TYR A 41 7.13 -1.86 6.53
C TYR A 41 5.93 -1.37 7.31
N ILE A 42 4.78 -2.04 7.18
CA ILE A 42 3.57 -1.67 7.92
C ILE A 42 3.77 -1.93 9.41
N ALA A 43 4.39 -3.03 9.79
CA ALA A 43 4.70 -3.32 11.19
C ALA A 43 5.65 -2.25 11.76
N ASP A 44 6.64 -1.84 11.00
CA ASP A 44 7.57 -0.77 11.40
C ASP A 44 6.85 0.57 11.55
N LEU A 45 5.92 0.88 10.63
CA LEU A 45 5.10 2.09 10.71
C LEU A 45 4.26 2.07 11.98
N GLU A 46 3.59 0.96 12.27
CA GLU A 46 2.77 0.81 13.47
C GLU A 46 3.58 1.03 14.74
N GLN A 47 4.75 0.38 14.84
CA GLN A 47 5.64 0.55 15.99
C GLN A 47 6.07 1.99 16.17
N SER A 48 6.41 2.67 15.09
CA SER A 48 6.84 4.07 15.14
C SER A 48 5.71 4.97 15.64
N ILE A 49 4.47 4.71 15.21
CA ILE A 49 3.29 5.47 15.65
C ILE A 49 3.06 5.24 17.15
N VAL A 50 3.07 3.99 17.59
CA VAL A 50 2.86 3.64 19.01
C VAL A 50 3.93 4.28 19.89
N ALA A 51 5.19 4.27 19.43
CA ALA A 51 6.31 4.86 20.16
C ALA A 51 6.40 6.38 19.99
N GLN A 52 5.51 6.97 19.17
CA GLN A 52 5.51 8.40 18.86
C GLN A 52 6.85 8.88 18.27
N GLU A 53 7.51 8.01 17.53
CA GLU A 53 8.71 8.34 16.78
C GLU A 53 8.31 8.85 15.39
N TRP A 54 7.88 10.12 15.33
CA TRP A 54 7.21 10.67 14.15
C TRP A 54 8.10 10.76 12.92
N ASP A 55 9.39 11.03 13.08
CA ASP A 55 10.32 11.05 11.94
C ASP A 55 10.41 9.68 11.28
N LYS A 56 10.47 8.62 12.10
CA LYS A 56 10.48 7.26 11.59
C LYS A 56 9.16 6.89 10.93
N ALA A 57 8.03 7.27 11.57
CA ALA A 57 6.71 7.01 11.01
C ALA A 57 6.57 7.65 9.62
N ALA A 58 6.99 8.90 9.47
CA ALA A 58 6.97 9.58 8.18
C ALA A 58 7.83 8.83 7.15
N GLY A 59 9.00 8.37 7.54
CA GLY A 59 9.90 7.63 6.66
C GLY A 59 9.31 6.30 6.18
N PHE A 60 8.66 5.56 7.07
CA PHE A 60 8.02 4.29 6.70
C PHE A 60 6.81 4.51 5.81
N ALA A 61 5.96 5.50 6.10
CA ALA A 61 4.84 5.85 5.23
C ALA A 61 5.35 6.21 3.82
N HIS A 62 6.43 6.97 3.74
CA HIS A 62 7.05 7.35 2.48
C HIS A 62 7.52 6.12 1.68
N LYS A 63 8.12 5.13 2.33
CA LYS A 63 8.59 3.91 1.68
C LYS A 63 7.47 3.05 1.12
N ILE A 64 6.30 3.06 1.75
CA ILE A 64 5.16 2.24 1.32
C ILE A 64 4.45 2.85 0.12
N LYS A 65 4.43 4.18 -0.01
CA LYS A 65 3.65 4.88 -1.04
C LYS A 65 3.88 4.38 -2.47
N PRO A 66 5.13 4.16 -2.95
CA PRO A 66 5.33 3.70 -4.32
C PRO A 66 4.62 2.41 -4.66
N THR A 67 4.56 1.47 -3.72
CA THR A 67 3.86 0.20 -3.91
C THR A 67 2.40 0.42 -4.30
N LEU A 68 1.74 1.38 -3.65
CA LEU A 68 0.32 1.66 -3.91
C LEU A 68 0.12 2.21 -5.32
N SER A 69 1.06 3.01 -5.83
CA SER A 69 1.03 3.47 -7.22
C SER A 69 1.21 2.32 -8.19
N TYR A 70 2.14 1.40 -7.91
CA TYR A 70 2.42 0.26 -8.78
C TYR A 70 1.21 -0.64 -8.97
N VAL A 71 0.37 -0.76 -7.95
CA VAL A 71 -0.81 -1.64 -7.98
C VAL A 71 -2.12 -0.89 -8.26
N GLY A 72 -2.04 0.38 -8.62
CA GLY A 72 -3.21 1.15 -9.05
C GLY A 72 -4.11 1.61 -7.92
N ARG A 73 -3.60 1.77 -6.70
CA ARG A 73 -4.37 2.24 -5.55
C ARG A 73 -3.88 3.62 -5.10
N GLU A 74 -4.01 4.59 -6.01
CA GLU A 74 -3.63 6.00 -5.73
C GLU A 74 -4.47 6.61 -4.60
N ASP A 75 -5.70 6.15 -4.41
CA ASP A 75 -6.54 6.54 -3.29
C ASP A 75 -5.89 6.20 -1.94
N ALA A 76 -5.38 4.98 -1.82
CA ALA A 76 -4.67 4.55 -0.60
C ALA A 76 -3.33 5.27 -0.44
N ARG A 77 -2.65 5.57 -1.55
CA ARG A 77 -1.43 6.38 -1.50
C ARG A 77 -1.71 7.75 -0.91
N GLY A 78 -2.81 8.38 -1.33
CA GLY A 78 -3.24 9.67 -0.77
C GLY A 78 -3.49 9.60 0.72
N HIS A 79 -4.05 8.49 1.20
CA HIS A 79 -4.27 8.27 2.64
C HIS A 79 -2.94 8.15 3.39
N LEU A 80 -1.96 7.43 2.83
CA LEU A 80 -0.62 7.36 3.40
C LEU A 80 0.09 8.71 3.38
N GLN A 81 -0.14 9.51 2.35
CA GLN A 81 0.42 10.87 2.31
C GLN A 81 -0.11 11.72 3.47
N LEU A 82 -1.39 11.55 3.82
CA LEU A 82 -1.95 12.22 4.99
C LEU A 82 -1.21 11.81 6.27
N ILE A 83 -0.97 10.51 6.46
CA ILE A 83 -0.23 9.99 7.60
C ILE A 83 1.19 10.56 7.62
N GLU A 84 1.86 10.54 6.49
CA GLU A 84 3.22 11.10 6.38
C GLU A 84 3.27 12.58 6.73
N ASN A 85 2.34 13.37 6.20
CA ASN A 85 2.29 14.81 6.46
C ASN A 85 2.03 15.10 7.93
N SER A 86 1.08 14.39 8.55
CA SER A 86 0.78 14.57 9.98
C SER A 86 2.01 14.27 10.83
N ALA A 87 2.76 13.22 10.51
CA ALA A 87 3.97 12.85 11.24
C ALA A 87 5.08 13.89 11.06
N ARG A 88 5.28 14.39 9.83
CA ARG A 88 6.33 15.38 9.55
C ARG A 88 6.03 16.75 10.19
N ASP A 89 4.77 17.17 10.09
CA ASP A 89 4.35 18.50 10.53
C ASP A 89 3.93 18.51 12.00
N LEU A 90 3.88 17.37 12.65
CA LEU A 90 3.42 17.18 14.03
C LEU A 90 2.03 17.78 14.24
N LYS A 91 1.13 17.54 13.27
CA LYS A 91 -0.24 18.04 13.27
C LYS A 91 -1.23 16.90 13.23
N ASP A 92 -2.38 17.10 13.86
CA ASP A 92 -3.48 16.14 13.86
C ASP A 92 -3.07 14.75 14.37
N LEU A 93 -2.11 14.72 15.29
CA LEU A 93 -1.55 13.47 15.81
C LEU A 93 -2.58 12.65 16.58
N SER A 94 -3.62 13.29 17.11
CA SER A 94 -4.72 12.58 17.78
C SER A 94 -5.52 11.71 16.82
N ASP A 95 -5.51 12.03 15.52
CA ASP A 95 -6.19 11.23 14.49
C ASP A 95 -5.31 10.09 13.96
N MET A 96 -4.05 10.05 14.35
CA MET A 96 -3.09 9.08 13.80
C MET A 96 -3.51 7.63 14.03
N PRO A 97 -3.95 7.22 15.24
CA PRO A 97 -4.39 5.84 15.44
C PRO A 97 -5.54 5.44 14.53
N LYS A 98 -6.50 6.34 14.32
CA LYS A 98 -7.64 6.11 13.44
C LYS A 98 -7.18 6.00 11.97
N ASN A 99 -6.35 6.94 11.54
CA ASN A 99 -5.86 6.97 10.16
C ASN A 99 -5.01 5.73 9.86
N PHE A 100 -4.19 5.29 10.79
CA PHE A 100 -3.42 4.07 10.63
C PHE A 100 -4.32 2.85 10.58
N GLN A 101 -5.34 2.77 11.44
CA GLN A 101 -6.27 1.64 11.46
C GLN A 101 -7.01 1.52 10.12
N GLU A 102 -7.46 2.64 9.55
CA GLU A 102 -8.10 2.65 8.24
C GLU A 102 -7.16 2.09 7.17
N PHE A 103 -5.89 2.46 7.22
CA PHE A 103 -4.90 1.93 6.30
C PHE A 103 -4.65 0.44 6.52
N SER A 104 -4.53 0.02 7.77
CA SER A 104 -4.31 -1.39 8.13
C SER A 104 -5.47 -2.28 7.64
N ASP A 105 -6.70 -1.81 7.81
CA ASP A 105 -7.89 -2.53 7.33
C ASP A 105 -7.87 -2.63 5.79
N PHE A 106 -7.51 -1.56 5.12
CA PHE A 106 -7.37 -1.54 3.67
C PHE A 106 -6.33 -2.56 3.19
N VAL A 107 -5.21 -2.70 3.90
CA VAL A 107 -4.13 -3.60 3.48
C VAL A 107 -4.59 -5.05 3.38
N GLN A 108 -5.50 -5.48 4.26
CA GLN A 108 -6.06 -6.83 4.17
C GLN A 108 -6.86 -7.02 2.87
N ILE A 109 -7.57 -5.99 2.47
CA ILE A 109 -8.30 -5.98 1.19
C ILE A 109 -7.30 -5.99 0.02
N LEU A 110 -6.25 -5.20 0.12
CA LEU A 110 -5.21 -5.15 -0.90
C LEU A 110 -4.55 -6.53 -1.11
N TYR A 111 -4.27 -7.26 -0.04
CA TYR A 111 -3.70 -8.60 -0.16
C TYR A 111 -4.63 -9.53 -0.92
N ARG A 112 -5.94 -9.46 -0.67
CA ARG A 112 -6.92 -10.24 -1.43
C ARG A 112 -6.91 -9.84 -2.91
N GLN A 113 -6.88 -8.54 -3.21
CA GLN A 113 -6.83 -8.04 -4.57
C GLN A 113 -5.54 -8.49 -5.28
N LEU A 114 -4.42 -8.50 -4.58
CA LEU A 114 -3.14 -8.99 -5.12
C LEU A 114 -3.20 -10.48 -5.43
N ASP A 115 -3.80 -11.28 -4.56
CA ASP A 115 -3.98 -12.71 -4.80
C ASP A 115 -4.86 -12.97 -6.02
N GLU A 116 -5.95 -12.22 -6.16
CA GLU A 116 -6.84 -12.33 -7.32
C GLU A 116 -6.13 -11.92 -8.61
N ALA A 117 -5.35 -10.84 -8.57
CA ALA A 117 -4.58 -10.37 -9.72
C ALA A 117 -3.53 -11.40 -10.13
N LYS A 118 -2.84 -12.00 -9.15
CA LYS A 118 -1.85 -13.04 -9.41
C LYS A 118 -2.50 -14.26 -10.08
N ALA A 119 -3.66 -14.69 -9.58
CA ALA A 119 -4.38 -15.82 -10.15
C ALA A 119 -4.74 -15.58 -11.63
N GLU A 120 -5.17 -14.37 -11.97
CA GLU A 120 -5.47 -14.01 -13.36
C GLU A 120 -4.22 -14.02 -14.24
N LEU A 121 -3.10 -13.48 -13.71
CA LEU A 121 -1.83 -13.50 -14.46
C LEU A 121 -1.29 -14.90 -14.68
N GLU A 122 -1.47 -15.78 -13.70
CA GLU A 122 -1.04 -17.19 -13.81
C GLU A 122 -1.73 -17.93 -14.95
N LYS A 123 -2.96 -17.53 -15.30
CA LYS A 123 -3.67 -18.10 -16.44
C LYS A 123 -3.00 -17.80 -17.78
N ARG A 124 -2.11 -16.81 -17.83
CA ARG A 124 -1.39 -16.40 -19.03
C ARG A 124 -0.05 -17.12 -19.21
N LEU A 125 0.37 -17.91 -18.24
CA LEU A 125 1.68 -18.59 -18.26
C LEU A 125 1.66 -19.89 -19.07
#